data_14325b598228385e112552b234ca08d3
#
_entry.id   14325b598228385e112552b234ca08d3
#
_cell.length_a   1.000
_cell.length_b   1.000
_cell.length_c   1.000
_cell.angle_alpha   90.00
_cell.angle_beta   90.00
_cell.angle_gamma   90.00
#
_symmetry.space_group_name_H-M   'P 1'
#
loop_
_entity.id
_entity.type
_entity.pdbx_description
1 polymer ?
#
loop_
_entity_poly.entity_id
_entity_poly.type
_entity_poly.pdbx_seq_one_letter_code
_entity_poly.pdbx_strand_id
1 'polypeptide(L)'
;MKKLDEQEILHRMAAYCSSAERCEQEVRQKLEKTELEQEAVTRIISRLKQEKFIDESRFAQAFVNDKFRFNRWGKYKIRCELQRKGISEAVIDQALALLEAEAYNQVLMELLKAKMKSVKAKDERERYYKLLRFAAGRGFQPAEAALCLKRLIKDGAHEEFDME
;
A
#
# COMPACT_ATOMS: atom_id res chain seq x y z
N MET A 1 -27.40 -29.95 -2.53
CA MET A 1 -26.97 -28.56 -2.80
C MET A 1 -27.10 -28.25 -4.27
N LYS A 2 -27.76 -27.14 -4.57
CA LYS A 2 -27.91 -26.71 -5.96
C LYS A 2 -26.58 -26.10 -6.43
N LYS A 3 -26.06 -26.62 -7.53
CA LYS A 3 -24.86 -26.08 -8.18
C LYS A 3 -25.22 -24.75 -8.86
N LEU A 4 -24.49 -23.68 -8.52
CA LEU A 4 -24.69 -22.37 -9.14
C LEU A 4 -24.20 -22.38 -10.58
N ASP A 5 -24.99 -21.77 -11.47
CA ASP A 5 -24.56 -21.64 -12.87
C ASP A 5 -23.61 -20.43 -13.05
N GLU A 6 -23.03 -20.32 -14.23
CA GLU A 6 -22.09 -19.26 -14.57
C GLU A 6 -22.70 -17.87 -14.40
N GLN A 7 -23.98 -17.70 -14.78
CA GLN A 7 -24.68 -16.43 -14.69
C GLN A 7 -24.88 -15.99 -13.23
N GLU A 8 -25.26 -16.92 -12.37
CA GLU A 8 -25.44 -16.65 -10.94
C GLU A 8 -24.10 -16.27 -10.29
N ILE A 9 -23.02 -16.94 -10.66
CA ILE A 9 -21.67 -16.66 -10.15
C ILE A 9 -21.19 -15.30 -10.64
N LEU A 10 -21.46 -14.96 -11.91
CA LEU A 10 -21.16 -13.63 -12.44
C LEU A 10 -21.84 -12.53 -11.63
N HIS A 11 -23.12 -12.69 -11.32
CA HIS A 11 -23.86 -11.73 -10.49
C HIS A 11 -23.25 -11.60 -9.10
N ARG A 12 -22.85 -12.70 -8.48
CA ARG A 12 -22.20 -12.68 -7.17
C ARG A 12 -20.86 -11.98 -7.20
N MET A 13 -20.09 -12.18 -8.27
CA MET A 13 -18.79 -11.53 -8.42
C MET A 13 -18.95 -10.04 -8.68
N ALA A 14 -19.96 -9.63 -9.45
CA ALA A 14 -20.25 -8.23 -9.64
C ALA A 14 -20.62 -7.54 -8.33
N ALA A 15 -21.41 -8.19 -7.49
CA ALA A 15 -21.75 -7.70 -6.16
C ALA A 15 -20.53 -7.60 -5.25
N TYR A 16 -19.66 -8.59 -5.31
CA TYR A 16 -18.37 -8.61 -4.56
C TYR A 16 -17.50 -7.43 -4.95
N CYS A 17 -17.39 -7.16 -6.25
CA CYS A 17 -16.62 -6.03 -6.77
C CYS A 17 -17.27 -4.68 -6.43
N SER A 18 -18.58 -4.63 -6.27
CA SER A 18 -19.30 -3.40 -5.93
C SER A 18 -19.20 -3.05 -4.45
N SER A 19 -18.98 -4.05 -3.59
CA SER A 19 -18.88 -3.83 -2.14
C SER A 19 -17.57 -3.17 -1.72
N ALA A 20 -16.49 -3.35 -2.49
CA ALA A 20 -15.19 -2.72 -2.29
C ALA A 20 -14.38 -2.90 -3.56
N GLU A 21 -13.32 -2.11 -3.72
CA GLU A 21 -12.41 -2.29 -4.84
C GLU A 21 -11.72 -3.65 -4.75
N ARG A 22 -11.75 -4.39 -5.87
CA ARG A 22 -11.15 -5.73 -5.98
C ARG A 22 -10.24 -5.78 -7.19
N CYS A 23 -9.13 -6.49 -7.07
CA CYS A 23 -8.26 -6.75 -8.21
C CYS A 23 -8.64 -8.10 -8.88
N GLU A 24 -8.13 -8.32 -10.08
CA GLU A 24 -8.39 -9.57 -10.82
C GLU A 24 -8.00 -10.81 -10.01
N GLN A 25 -6.84 -10.77 -9.34
CA GLN A 25 -6.35 -11.89 -8.55
C GLN A 25 -7.32 -12.28 -7.44
N GLU A 26 -7.89 -11.31 -6.73
CA GLU A 26 -8.86 -11.55 -5.66
C GLU A 26 -10.13 -12.22 -6.19
N VAL A 27 -10.63 -11.75 -7.32
CA VAL A 27 -11.80 -12.34 -7.99
C VAL A 27 -11.48 -13.74 -8.46
N ARG A 28 -10.33 -13.94 -9.09
CA ARG A 28 -9.88 -15.25 -9.57
C ARG A 28 -9.77 -16.25 -8.43
N GLN A 29 -9.24 -15.85 -7.29
CA GLN A 29 -9.16 -16.70 -6.10
C GLN A 29 -10.54 -17.13 -5.61
N LYS A 30 -11.53 -16.25 -5.64
CA LYS A 30 -12.89 -16.62 -5.30
C LYS A 30 -13.52 -17.58 -6.30
N LEU A 31 -13.24 -17.36 -7.59
CA LEU A 31 -13.75 -18.22 -8.65
C LEU A 31 -13.13 -19.62 -8.61
N GLU A 32 -11.90 -19.75 -8.16
CA GLU A 32 -11.23 -21.03 -8.00
C GLU A 32 -11.91 -21.94 -6.98
N LYS A 33 -12.64 -21.36 -6.04
CA LYS A 33 -13.39 -22.10 -5.03
C LYS A 33 -14.73 -22.63 -5.56
N THR A 34 -15.10 -22.22 -6.78
CA THR A 34 -16.29 -22.72 -7.45
C THR A 34 -15.90 -23.93 -8.33
N GLU A 35 -16.91 -24.65 -8.82
CA GLU A 35 -16.71 -25.80 -9.68
C GLU A 35 -16.63 -25.43 -11.18
N LEU A 36 -16.52 -24.13 -11.48
CA LEU A 36 -16.47 -23.65 -12.86
C LEU A 36 -15.17 -24.06 -13.56
N GLU A 37 -15.28 -24.40 -14.84
CA GLU A 37 -14.12 -24.65 -15.68
C GLU A 37 -13.36 -23.35 -15.96
N GLN A 38 -12.07 -23.48 -16.29
CA GLN A 38 -11.21 -22.32 -16.54
C GLN A 38 -11.75 -21.38 -17.63
N GLU A 39 -12.37 -21.94 -18.64
CA GLU A 39 -12.99 -21.14 -19.73
C GLU A 39 -14.12 -20.25 -19.20
N ALA A 40 -14.93 -20.79 -18.30
CA ALA A 40 -16.01 -20.01 -17.65
C ALA A 40 -15.43 -18.93 -16.74
N VAL A 41 -14.39 -19.25 -15.99
CA VAL A 41 -13.69 -18.27 -15.14
C VAL A 41 -13.15 -17.12 -16.00
N THR A 42 -12.53 -17.43 -17.11
CA THR A 42 -11.99 -16.44 -18.05
C THR A 42 -13.10 -15.53 -18.59
N ARG A 43 -14.26 -16.11 -18.96
CA ARG A 43 -15.40 -15.34 -19.45
C ARG A 43 -15.92 -14.36 -18.40
N ILE A 44 -16.04 -14.82 -17.16
CA ILE A 44 -16.52 -13.99 -16.04
C ILE A 44 -15.56 -12.82 -15.82
N ILE A 45 -14.27 -13.08 -15.74
CA ILE A 45 -13.26 -12.05 -15.52
C ILE A 45 -13.28 -11.03 -16.66
N SER A 46 -13.32 -11.51 -17.91
CA SER A 46 -13.39 -10.63 -19.09
C SER A 46 -14.62 -9.71 -19.02
N ARG A 47 -15.76 -10.26 -18.64
CA ARG A 47 -17.01 -9.51 -18.53
C ARG A 47 -16.92 -8.44 -17.43
N LEU A 48 -16.36 -8.81 -16.27
CA LEU A 48 -16.19 -7.87 -15.16
C LEU A 48 -15.23 -6.72 -15.51
N LYS A 49 -14.18 -7.01 -16.28
CA LYS A 49 -13.26 -5.98 -16.78
C LYS A 49 -13.96 -5.07 -17.80
N GLN A 50 -14.71 -5.66 -18.73
CA GLN A 50 -15.40 -4.93 -19.78
C GLN A 50 -16.42 -3.96 -19.19
N GLU A 51 -17.13 -4.38 -18.16
CA GLU A 51 -18.14 -3.57 -17.48
C GLU A 51 -17.56 -2.73 -16.32
N LYS A 52 -16.25 -2.74 -16.16
CA LYS A 52 -15.49 -1.95 -15.19
C LYS A 52 -15.81 -2.26 -13.73
N PHE A 53 -16.27 -3.45 -13.44
CA PHE A 53 -16.31 -3.97 -12.08
C PHE A 53 -14.92 -4.25 -11.57
N ILE A 54 -14.02 -4.67 -12.46
CA ILE A 54 -12.57 -4.80 -12.18
C ILE A 54 -11.86 -3.72 -12.98
N ASP A 55 -11.13 -2.86 -12.29
CA ASP A 55 -10.32 -1.80 -12.89
C ASP A 55 -9.03 -1.70 -12.08
N GLU A 56 -7.92 -2.17 -12.65
CA GLU A 56 -6.64 -2.26 -11.95
C GLU A 56 -6.11 -0.89 -11.52
N SER A 57 -6.29 0.13 -12.34
CA SER A 57 -5.87 1.50 -12.00
C SER A 57 -6.66 2.04 -10.82
N ARG A 58 -7.96 1.86 -10.83
CA ARG A 58 -8.83 2.30 -9.74
C ARG A 58 -8.49 1.55 -8.45
N PHE A 59 -8.28 0.23 -8.56
CA PHE A 59 -7.87 -0.59 -7.42
C PHE A 59 -6.55 -0.10 -6.83
N ALA A 60 -5.54 0.11 -7.68
CA ALA A 60 -4.22 0.55 -7.22
C ALA A 60 -4.28 1.92 -6.53
N GLN A 61 -5.06 2.86 -7.08
CA GLN A 61 -5.22 4.19 -6.49
C GLN A 61 -5.87 4.13 -5.11
N ALA A 62 -6.94 3.34 -4.98
CA ALA A 62 -7.61 3.15 -3.70
C ALA A 62 -6.68 2.48 -2.68
N PHE A 63 -5.93 1.46 -3.10
CA PHE A 63 -4.99 0.74 -2.25
C PHE A 63 -3.86 1.67 -1.75
N VAL A 64 -3.26 2.43 -2.66
CA VAL A 64 -2.20 3.39 -2.31
C VAL A 64 -2.72 4.40 -1.29
N ASN A 65 -3.88 4.98 -1.57
CA ASN A 65 -4.47 5.98 -0.70
C ASN A 65 -4.76 5.43 0.70
N ASP A 66 -5.37 4.25 0.78
CA ASP A 66 -5.74 3.65 2.07
C ASP A 66 -4.51 3.25 2.88
N LYS A 67 -3.53 2.61 2.25
CA LYS A 67 -2.33 2.14 2.95
C LYS A 67 -1.46 3.31 3.41
N PHE A 68 -1.38 4.35 2.62
CA PHE A 68 -0.64 5.55 3.01
C PHE A 68 -1.37 6.29 4.15
N ARG A 69 -2.66 6.57 4.01
CA ARG A 69 -3.41 7.39 4.97
C ARG A 69 -3.68 6.69 6.29
N PHE A 70 -4.07 5.43 6.24
CA PHE A 70 -4.49 4.71 7.45
C PHE A 70 -3.38 3.87 8.05
N ASN A 71 -2.59 3.20 7.22
CA ASN A 71 -1.50 2.35 7.70
C ASN A 71 -0.16 3.07 7.76
N ARG A 72 -0.06 4.22 7.14
CA ARG A 72 1.18 5.03 7.06
C ARG A 72 2.34 4.23 6.48
N TRP A 73 2.05 3.48 5.42
CA TRP A 73 3.08 2.73 4.70
C TRP A 73 3.80 3.63 3.72
N GLY A 74 5.11 3.40 3.56
CA GLY A 74 5.90 4.03 2.52
C GLY A 74 5.69 3.35 1.16
N LYS A 75 6.15 4.01 0.12
CA LYS A 75 5.94 3.57 -1.27
C LYS A 75 6.49 2.18 -1.55
N TYR A 76 7.63 1.81 -0.97
CA TYR A 76 8.24 0.50 -1.21
C TYR A 76 7.33 -0.64 -0.74
N LYS A 77 6.79 -0.53 0.46
CA LYS A 77 5.89 -1.56 1.02
C LYS A 77 4.59 -1.65 0.23
N ILE A 78 4.03 -0.50 -0.16
CA ILE A 78 2.82 -0.46 -0.99
C ILE A 78 3.08 -1.13 -2.34
N ARG A 79 4.21 -0.82 -2.98
CA ARG A 79 4.61 -1.44 -4.25
C ARG A 79 4.69 -2.95 -4.14
N CYS A 80 5.37 -3.46 -3.11
CA CYS A 80 5.53 -4.91 -2.92
C CYS A 80 4.18 -5.61 -2.79
N GLU A 81 3.25 -5.04 -2.05
CA GLU A 81 1.92 -5.62 -1.88
C GLU A 81 1.11 -5.60 -3.19
N LEU A 82 1.20 -4.51 -3.95
CA LEU A 82 0.54 -4.43 -5.26
C LEU A 82 1.14 -5.42 -6.26
N GLN A 83 2.46 -5.61 -6.23
CA GLN A 83 3.12 -6.63 -7.06
C GLN A 83 2.61 -8.04 -6.73
N ARG A 84 2.44 -8.35 -5.45
CA ARG A 84 1.89 -9.65 -5.02
C ARG A 84 0.48 -9.85 -5.52
N LYS A 85 -0.28 -8.79 -5.67
CA LYS A 85 -1.66 -8.83 -6.19
C LYS A 85 -1.72 -8.85 -7.71
N GLY A 86 -0.55 -8.89 -8.37
CA GLY A 86 -0.47 -9.00 -9.82
C GLY A 86 -0.70 -7.71 -10.58
N ILE A 87 -0.61 -6.56 -9.91
CA ILE A 87 -0.76 -5.26 -10.57
C ILE A 87 0.51 -4.95 -11.36
N SER A 88 0.36 -4.43 -12.58
CA SER A 88 1.50 -4.09 -13.44
C SER A 88 2.30 -2.91 -12.88
N GLU A 89 3.61 -2.90 -13.19
CA GLU A 89 4.50 -1.82 -12.75
C GLU A 89 4.04 -0.44 -13.22
N ALA A 90 3.54 -0.35 -14.45
CA ALA A 90 3.04 0.92 -14.99
C ALA A 90 1.87 1.47 -14.17
N VAL A 91 0.94 0.61 -13.79
CA VAL A 91 -0.22 0.98 -12.97
C VAL A 91 0.22 1.36 -11.56
N ILE A 92 1.16 0.60 -10.98
CA ILE A 92 1.71 0.89 -9.65
C ILE A 92 2.39 2.27 -9.66
N ASP A 93 3.24 2.53 -10.65
CA ASP A 93 3.97 3.79 -10.76
C ASP A 93 3.01 4.98 -10.87
N GLN A 94 1.96 4.85 -11.67
CA GLN A 94 0.95 5.90 -11.82
C GLN A 94 0.22 6.17 -10.51
N ALA A 95 -0.15 5.12 -9.80
CA ALA A 95 -0.86 5.25 -8.53
C ALA A 95 0.02 5.89 -7.45
N LEU A 96 1.28 5.47 -7.34
CA LEU A 96 2.23 6.03 -6.38
C LEU A 96 2.56 7.48 -6.69
N ALA A 97 2.58 7.86 -7.97
CA ALA A 97 2.84 9.24 -8.38
C ALA A 97 1.77 10.22 -7.92
N LEU A 98 0.58 9.74 -7.56
CA LEU A 98 -0.49 10.59 -7.04
C LEU A 98 -0.25 11.03 -5.59
N LEU A 99 0.66 10.39 -4.87
CA LEU A 99 1.02 10.82 -3.52
C LEU A 99 1.84 12.10 -3.60
N GLU A 100 1.36 13.14 -2.92
CA GLU A 100 2.05 14.43 -2.90
C GLU A 100 3.33 14.31 -2.05
N ALA A 101 4.43 14.86 -2.56
CA ALA A 101 5.74 14.78 -1.91
C ALA A 101 5.73 15.37 -0.50
N GLU A 102 5.07 16.50 -0.31
CA GLU A 102 5.00 17.14 1.01
C GLU A 102 4.25 16.28 2.02
N ALA A 103 3.08 15.77 1.64
CA ALA A 103 2.28 14.90 2.49
C ALA A 103 3.04 13.62 2.85
N TYR A 104 3.73 13.04 1.87
CA TYR A 104 4.53 11.84 2.05
C TYR A 104 5.68 12.07 3.03
N ASN A 105 6.43 13.14 2.85
CA ASN A 105 7.54 13.49 3.73
C ASN A 105 7.05 13.84 5.13
N GLN A 106 5.90 14.47 5.25
CA GLN A 106 5.31 14.82 6.54
C GLN A 106 4.96 13.56 7.34
N VAL A 107 4.39 12.55 6.70
CA VAL A 107 4.08 11.28 7.36
C VAL A 107 5.35 10.61 7.87
N LEU A 108 6.40 10.57 7.04
CA LEU A 108 7.69 10.00 7.44
C LEU A 108 8.28 10.75 8.64
N MET A 109 8.23 12.07 8.60
CA MET A 109 8.72 12.91 9.69
C MET A 109 7.98 12.64 10.99
N GLU A 110 6.66 12.57 10.94
CA GLU A 110 5.82 12.27 12.11
C GLU A 110 6.12 10.89 12.70
N LEU A 111 6.28 9.89 11.84
CA LEU A 111 6.61 8.53 12.27
C LEU A 111 7.97 8.48 12.95
N LEU A 112 8.97 9.14 12.39
CA LEU A 112 10.32 9.18 12.95
C LEU A 112 10.36 9.97 14.26
N LYS A 113 9.68 11.09 14.34
CA LYS A 113 9.56 11.89 15.57
C LYS A 113 8.97 11.06 16.72
N ALA A 114 7.88 10.37 16.44
CA ALA A 114 7.23 9.52 17.43
C ALA A 114 8.14 8.39 17.88
N LYS A 115 8.83 7.74 16.94
CA LYS A 115 9.74 6.64 17.24
C LYS A 115 10.97 7.09 18.01
N MET A 116 11.47 8.29 17.73
CA MET A 116 12.62 8.87 18.44
C MET A 116 12.37 8.97 19.94
N LYS A 117 11.13 9.23 20.34
CA LYS A 117 10.75 9.34 21.76
C LYS A 117 10.74 8.01 22.47
N SER A 118 10.53 6.91 21.76
CA SER A 118 10.36 5.57 22.37
C SER A 118 11.50 4.61 22.10
N VAL A 119 12.39 4.91 21.15
CA VAL A 119 13.47 4.00 20.78
C VAL A 119 14.54 3.97 21.89
N LYS A 120 14.96 2.75 22.26
CA LYS A 120 16.01 2.53 23.24
C LYS A 120 17.30 2.16 22.52
N ALA A 121 18.38 2.85 22.86
CA ALA A 121 19.67 2.64 22.21
C ALA A 121 20.79 3.00 23.18
N LYS A 122 21.95 2.35 23.01
CA LYS A 122 23.15 2.59 23.84
C LYS A 122 23.80 3.94 23.53
N ASP A 123 23.75 4.34 22.25
CA ASP A 123 24.37 5.56 21.78
C ASP A 123 23.59 6.12 20.58
N GLU A 124 24.01 7.27 20.07
CA GLU A 124 23.36 7.95 18.94
C GLU A 124 23.48 7.15 17.64
N ARG A 125 24.58 6.42 17.45
CA ARG A 125 24.78 5.59 16.25
C ARG A 125 23.78 4.43 16.19
N GLU A 126 23.62 3.70 17.30
CA GLU A 126 22.63 2.62 17.40
C GLU A 126 21.23 3.16 17.24
N ARG A 127 20.93 4.31 17.86
CA ARG A 127 19.63 4.98 17.73
C ARG A 127 19.32 5.31 16.28
N TYR A 128 20.28 5.89 15.57
CA TYR A 128 20.15 6.24 14.16
C TYR A 128 19.83 5.02 13.30
N TYR A 129 20.56 3.93 13.46
CA TYR A 129 20.32 2.71 12.68
C TYR A 129 18.99 2.05 13.02
N LYS A 130 18.54 2.10 14.26
CA LYS A 130 17.23 1.59 14.66
C LYS A 130 16.09 2.39 14.01
N LEU A 131 16.26 3.70 13.91
CA LEU A 131 15.29 4.57 13.25
C LEU A 131 15.25 4.30 11.75
N LEU A 132 16.39 4.10 11.10
CA LEU A 132 16.44 3.72 9.68
C LEU A 132 15.72 2.39 9.44
N ARG A 133 15.97 1.39 10.28
CA ARG A 133 15.31 0.09 10.16
C ARG A 133 13.80 0.19 10.39
N PHE A 134 13.39 1.02 11.33
CA PHE A 134 11.98 1.27 11.56
C PHE A 134 11.30 1.84 10.31
N ALA A 135 11.91 2.85 9.70
CA ALA A 135 11.39 3.46 8.48
C ALA A 135 11.35 2.46 7.32
N ALA A 136 12.41 1.65 7.18
CA ALA A 136 12.47 0.60 6.14
C ALA A 136 11.35 -0.43 6.32
N GLY A 137 11.07 -0.83 7.55
CA GLY A 137 9.99 -1.76 7.86
C GLY A 137 8.60 -1.20 7.54
N ARG A 138 8.47 0.11 7.54
CA ARG A 138 7.24 0.80 7.14
C ARG A 138 7.16 1.03 5.63
N GLY A 139 8.24 0.77 4.91
CA GLY A 139 8.28 0.89 3.45
C GLY A 139 8.89 2.17 2.91
N PHE A 140 9.57 2.95 3.74
CA PHE A 140 10.27 4.15 3.29
C PHE A 140 11.71 3.81 2.93
N GLN A 141 12.25 4.48 1.90
CA GLN A 141 13.61 4.20 1.46
C GLN A 141 14.65 4.77 2.44
N PRO A 142 15.80 4.09 2.60
CA PRO A 142 16.84 4.55 3.53
C PRO A 142 17.31 5.98 3.25
N ALA A 143 17.45 6.38 2.00
CA ALA A 143 17.86 7.73 1.63
C ALA A 143 16.86 8.79 2.10
N GLU A 144 15.56 8.50 1.96
CA GLU A 144 14.49 9.39 2.42
C GLU A 144 14.49 9.52 3.94
N ALA A 145 14.63 8.38 4.64
CA ALA A 145 14.68 8.35 6.09
C ALA A 145 15.92 9.06 6.63
N ALA A 146 17.08 8.87 5.99
CA ALA A 146 18.32 9.52 6.38
C ALA A 146 18.22 11.05 6.27
N LEU A 147 17.64 11.54 5.18
CA LEU A 147 17.42 12.97 4.96
C LEU A 147 16.49 13.55 6.03
N CYS A 148 15.42 12.85 6.32
CA CYS A 148 14.45 13.25 7.33
C CYS A 148 15.08 13.30 8.73
N LEU A 149 15.87 12.29 9.09
CA LEU A 149 16.57 12.23 10.38
C LEU A 149 17.58 13.35 10.51
N LYS A 150 18.29 13.69 9.46
CA LYS A 150 19.24 14.80 9.44
C LYS A 150 18.54 16.13 9.76
N ARG A 151 17.37 16.36 9.19
CA ARG A 151 16.56 17.55 9.47
C ARG A 151 16.06 17.56 10.91
N LEU A 152 15.58 16.41 11.41
CA LEU A 152 15.08 16.30 12.77
C LEU A 152 16.16 16.54 13.83
N ILE A 153 17.36 16.03 13.59
CA ILE A 153 18.51 16.23 14.50
C ILE A 153 18.92 17.70 14.50
N LYS A 154 18.95 18.32 13.32
CA LYS A 154 19.29 19.75 13.19
C LYS A 154 18.27 20.64 13.89
N ASP A 155 16.96 20.35 13.71
CA ASP A 155 15.88 21.11 14.35
C ASP A 155 15.92 20.92 15.87
N GLY A 156 16.16 19.71 16.35
CA GLY A 156 16.33 19.42 17.78
C GLY A 156 17.48 20.16 18.41
N ALA A 157 18.61 20.26 17.69
CA ALA A 157 19.76 21.03 18.15
C ALA A 157 19.44 22.54 18.24
N HIS A 158 18.61 23.04 17.32
CA HIS A 158 18.16 24.43 17.34
C HIS A 158 17.22 24.69 18.52
N GLU A 159 16.31 23.78 18.81
CA GLU A 159 15.39 23.90 19.94
C GLU A 159 16.13 23.92 21.29
N GLU A 160 17.18 23.08 21.42
CA GLU A 160 18.04 23.07 22.62
C GLU A 160 18.78 24.39 22.77
N PHE A 161 19.17 25.02 21.67
CA PHE A 161 19.88 26.31 21.67
C PHE A 161 18.95 27.47 22.06
N ASP A 162 17.70 27.41 21.62
CA ASP A 162 16.71 28.48 21.89
C ASP A 162 16.16 28.41 23.33
N MET A 163 16.38 27.31 24.04
CA MET A 163 15.95 27.15 25.44
C MET A 163 16.96 27.64 26.48
N GLU A 164 18.16 28.01 26.05
CA GLU A 164 19.17 28.65 26.88
C GLU A 164 19.05 30.19 26.81
#